data_f8fda7e7662d65836b3f2716707a7bca
#
_entry.id   f8fda7e7662d65836b3f2716707a7bca
#
_cell.length_a   1.000
_cell.length_b   1.000
_cell.length_c   1.000
_cell.angle_alpha   90.00
_cell.angle_beta   90.00
_cell.angle_gamma   90.00
#
_symmetry.space_group_name_H-M   'P 1'
#
loop_
_entity.id
_entity.type
_entity.pdbx_description
1 polymer ?
#
loop_
_entity_poly.entity_id
_entity_poly.type
_entity_poly.pdbx_seq_one_letter_code
_entity_poly.pdbx_strand_id
1 'polypeptide(L)'
;FDTASLSQLADTIERKFLFNGFRKVNLFFIIFSDNITRDKNYVSQNHPFWLIDTTVKKLMIFENQPDDYFNLRQDLESFLSSSPARKGGADTLPVITILLIAVNVIVFLFTSFHGGEDNTNYLLQHGAAYWKYIYEDHEYYRLLTCMFLHFDGEHLLNNMITLAVIGATIENVLGHFRFLSIYLLSGLGASFISSLYNMN
;
A
#
# COMPACT_ATOMS: atom_id res chain seq x y z
N PHE A 1 -10.82 -14.56 -6.19
CA PHE A 1 -9.72 -14.54 -7.15
C PHE A 1 -9.73 -15.85 -7.92
N ASP A 2 -9.63 -15.78 -9.27
CA ASP A 2 -9.53 -16.94 -10.16
C ASP A 2 -8.06 -17.18 -10.53
N THR A 3 -7.66 -18.43 -10.80
CA THR A 3 -6.31 -18.81 -11.27
C THR A 3 -5.89 -18.02 -12.52
N ALA A 4 -6.85 -17.78 -13.42
CA ALA A 4 -6.61 -17.00 -14.62
C ALA A 4 -6.22 -15.55 -14.31
N SER A 5 -6.78 -14.95 -13.26
CA SER A 5 -6.50 -13.56 -12.88
C SER A 5 -5.11 -13.40 -12.24
N LEU A 6 -4.61 -14.37 -11.47
CA LEU A 6 -3.24 -14.34 -10.93
C LEU A 6 -2.18 -14.50 -12.01
N SER A 7 -2.40 -15.42 -12.96
CA SER A 7 -1.48 -15.59 -14.08
C SER A 7 -1.45 -14.35 -14.99
N GLN A 8 -2.62 -13.77 -15.29
CA GLN A 8 -2.68 -12.52 -16.06
C GLN A 8 -2.02 -11.34 -15.34
N LEU A 9 -2.17 -11.26 -14.02
CA LEU A 9 -1.51 -10.24 -13.22
C LEU A 9 0.02 -10.42 -13.26
N ALA A 10 0.50 -11.65 -13.09
CA ALA A 10 1.92 -11.99 -13.16
C ALA A 10 2.50 -11.61 -14.53
N ASP A 11 1.87 -12.02 -15.63
CA ASP A 11 2.28 -11.70 -16.99
C ASP A 11 2.29 -10.19 -17.25
N THR A 12 1.32 -9.47 -16.69
CA THR A 12 1.24 -8.02 -16.85
C THR A 12 2.38 -7.32 -16.12
N ILE A 13 2.66 -7.72 -14.88
CA ILE A 13 3.76 -7.19 -14.07
C ILE A 13 5.09 -7.49 -14.77
N GLU A 14 5.33 -8.74 -15.18
CA GLU A 14 6.57 -9.16 -15.82
C GLU A 14 6.83 -8.37 -17.11
N ARG A 15 5.83 -8.25 -18.00
CA ARG A 15 5.94 -7.45 -19.23
C ARG A 15 6.26 -5.99 -18.95
N LYS A 16 5.64 -5.39 -17.93
CA LYS A 16 5.87 -3.99 -17.57
C LYS A 16 7.31 -3.75 -17.11
N PHE A 17 7.87 -4.67 -16.31
CA PHE A 17 9.25 -4.55 -15.85
C PHE A 17 10.25 -4.82 -16.99
N LEU A 18 10.01 -5.82 -17.83
CA LEU A 18 10.83 -6.09 -19.01
C LEU A 18 10.84 -4.91 -19.99
N PHE A 19 9.66 -4.28 -20.20
CA PHE A 19 9.54 -3.08 -21.04
C PHE A 19 10.34 -1.90 -20.47
N ASN A 20 10.46 -1.78 -19.16
CA ASN A 20 11.25 -0.76 -18.47
C ASN A 20 12.76 -1.12 -18.37
N GLY A 21 13.23 -2.10 -19.12
CA GLY A 21 14.66 -2.42 -19.26
C GLY A 21 15.21 -3.41 -18.25
N PHE A 22 14.40 -4.02 -17.40
CA PHE A 22 14.85 -5.12 -16.55
C PHE A 22 15.11 -6.37 -17.39
N ARG A 23 16.25 -7.03 -17.19
CA ARG A 23 16.63 -8.22 -17.96
C ARG A 23 15.93 -9.51 -17.52
N LYS A 24 15.53 -9.56 -16.26
CA LYS A 24 14.86 -10.71 -15.64
C LYS A 24 13.99 -10.23 -14.47
N VAL A 25 12.80 -10.78 -14.40
CA VAL A 25 11.85 -10.54 -13.30
C VAL A 25 11.53 -11.90 -12.66
N ASN A 26 11.68 -12.01 -11.36
CA ASN A 26 11.23 -13.17 -10.60
C ASN A 26 10.09 -12.70 -9.69
N LEU A 27 8.91 -13.26 -9.91
CA LEU A 27 7.73 -12.95 -9.11
C LEU A 27 7.56 -14.03 -8.04
N PHE A 28 7.27 -13.58 -6.84
CA PHE A 28 6.91 -14.41 -5.70
C PHE A 28 5.63 -13.88 -5.08
N PHE A 29 4.67 -14.75 -4.81
CA PHE A 29 3.38 -14.36 -4.29
C PHE A 29 3.22 -14.77 -2.82
N ILE A 30 2.70 -13.86 -2.00
CA ILE A 30 2.21 -14.17 -0.67
C ILE A 30 0.70 -13.96 -0.70
N ILE A 31 -0.04 -15.02 -0.48
CA ILE A 31 -1.50 -15.04 -0.60
C ILE A 31 -2.09 -15.20 0.80
N PHE A 32 -2.93 -14.27 1.19
CA PHE A 32 -3.70 -14.35 2.42
C PHE A 32 -5.02 -15.04 2.14
N SER A 33 -5.32 -16.10 2.88
CA SER A 33 -6.52 -16.91 2.68
C SER A 33 -7.24 -17.16 4.00
N ASP A 34 -8.56 -17.07 3.95
CA ASP A 34 -9.47 -17.51 5.01
C ASP A 34 -9.97 -18.96 4.79
N ASN A 35 -9.69 -19.52 3.61
CA ASN A 35 -10.08 -20.88 3.24
C ASN A 35 -9.00 -21.57 2.39
N ILE A 36 -8.03 -22.16 3.07
CA ILE A 36 -6.90 -22.85 2.42
C ILE A 36 -7.35 -23.96 1.46
N THR A 37 -8.40 -24.67 1.78
CA THR A 37 -8.89 -25.80 0.94
C THR A 37 -9.38 -25.31 -0.41
N ARG A 38 -10.05 -24.16 -0.44
CA ARG A 38 -10.47 -23.50 -1.67
C ARG A 38 -9.27 -22.94 -2.42
N ASP A 39 -8.43 -22.19 -1.72
CA ASP A 39 -7.45 -21.32 -2.34
C ASP A 39 -6.15 -22.04 -2.75
N LYS A 40 -5.83 -23.19 -2.15
CA LYS A 40 -4.70 -24.05 -2.61
C LYS A 40 -4.82 -24.49 -4.08
N ASN A 41 -6.07 -24.58 -4.58
CA ASN A 41 -6.33 -24.95 -5.96
C ASN A 41 -6.17 -23.77 -6.95
N TYR A 42 -6.10 -22.55 -6.45
CA TYR A 42 -5.98 -21.33 -7.26
C TYR A 42 -4.54 -20.92 -7.54
N VAL A 43 -3.59 -21.67 -7.09
CA VAL A 43 -2.21 -21.25 -7.14
C VAL A 43 -1.59 -21.64 -8.47
N SER A 44 -1.05 -20.61 -9.14
CA SER A 44 -0.33 -20.74 -10.40
C SER A 44 0.84 -21.74 -10.26
N GLN A 45 0.90 -22.73 -11.12
CA GLN A 45 2.02 -23.67 -11.17
C GLN A 45 3.32 -23.03 -11.70
N ASN A 46 3.24 -21.79 -12.21
CA ASN A 46 4.32 -21.12 -12.90
C ASN A 46 5.14 -20.17 -12.02
N HIS A 47 4.61 -19.75 -10.89
CA HIS A 47 5.29 -18.81 -9.99
C HIS A 47 5.30 -19.33 -8.56
N PRO A 48 6.41 -19.15 -7.84
CA PRO A 48 6.49 -19.53 -6.43
C PRO A 48 5.55 -18.68 -5.56
N PHE A 49 4.96 -19.31 -4.57
CA PHE A 49 4.01 -18.67 -3.66
C PHE A 49 4.02 -19.29 -2.28
N TRP A 50 3.59 -18.50 -1.30
CA TRP A 50 3.24 -18.97 0.04
C TRP A 50 1.80 -18.58 0.35
N LEU A 51 1.11 -19.43 1.13
CA LEU A 51 -0.21 -19.12 1.66
C LEU A 51 -0.10 -18.77 3.15
N ILE A 52 -0.79 -17.71 3.56
CA ILE A 52 -0.99 -17.39 4.96
C ILE A 52 -2.46 -17.65 5.31
N ASP A 53 -2.68 -18.63 6.16
CA ASP A 53 -4.00 -18.86 6.75
C ASP A 53 -4.29 -17.75 7.75
N THR A 54 -5.27 -16.92 7.43
CA THR A 54 -5.64 -15.78 8.27
C THR A 54 -6.47 -16.18 9.48
N THR A 55 -7.10 -17.37 9.45
CA THR A 55 -7.94 -17.86 10.54
C THR A 55 -7.11 -18.40 11.70
N VAL A 56 -6.07 -19.19 11.39
CA VAL A 56 -5.15 -19.76 12.37
C VAL A 56 -3.80 -19.05 12.45
N LYS A 57 -3.60 -18.01 11.63
CA LYS A 57 -2.36 -17.20 11.53
C LYS A 57 -1.13 -18.07 11.31
N LYS A 58 -1.19 -18.91 10.32
CA LYS A 58 -0.12 -19.86 10.00
C LYS A 58 0.35 -19.71 8.58
N LEU A 59 1.68 -19.71 8.40
CA LEU A 59 2.32 -19.79 7.09
C LEU A 59 2.25 -21.24 6.59
N MET A 60 1.81 -21.42 5.35
CA MET A 60 1.72 -22.69 4.65
C MET A 60 2.65 -22.67 3.45
N ILE A 61 3.65 -23.54 3.47
CA ILE A 61 4.60 -23.74 2.36
C ILE A 61 4.39 -25.16 1.84
N PHE A 62 4.16 -25.28 0.54
CA PHE A 62 3.94 -26.57 -0.10
C PHE A 62 5.27 -27.17 -0.58
N GLU A 63 5.34 -28.50 -0.71
CA GLU A 63 6.57 -29.23 -1.04
C GLU A 63 7.26 -28.76 -2.33
N ASN A 64 6.50 -28.22 -3.29
CA ASN A 64 7.02 -27.72 -4.55
C ASN A 64 7.39 -26.23 -4.52
N GLN A 65 7.41 -25.62 -3.34
CA GLN A 65 7.70 -24.20 -3.15
C GLN A 65 9.03 -24.03 -2.42
N PRO A 66 9.71 -22.88 -2.62
CA PRO A 66 10.91 -22.56 -1.87
C PRO A 66 10.65 -22.49 -0.37
N ASP A 67 11.54 -23.13 0.40
CA ASP A 67 11.44 -23.18 1.87
C ASP A 67 11.66 -21.82 2.52
N ASP A 68 12.43 -20.95 1.87
CA ASP A 68 12.68 -19.61 2.35
C ASP A 68 12.99 -18.65 1.18
N TYR A 69 12.74 -17.36 1.40
CA TYR A 69 13.10 -16.24 0.55
C TYR A 69 13.75 -15.15 1.39
N PHE A 70 15.08 -15.03 1.33
CA PHE A 70 15.84 -13.96 2.02
C PHE A 70 15.55 -13.84 3.53
N ASN A 71 15.40 -14.96 4.24
CA ASN A 71 14.99 -15.07 5.66
C ASN A 71 13.56 -14.60 5.94
N LEU A 72 12.75 -14.35 4.91
CA LEU A 72 11.38 -13.87 5.04
C LEU A 72 10.48 -14.87 5.78
N ARG A 73 10.77 -16.17 5.69
CA ARG A 73 10.01 -17.20 6.41
C ARG A 73 10.07 -16.98 7.91
N GLN A 74 11.26 -16.83 8.46
CA GLN A 74 11.45 -16.66 9.90
C GLN A 74 10.77 -15.38 10.40
N ASP A 75 10.88 -14.29 9.63
CA ASP A 75 10.25 -13.02 9.96
C ASP A 75 8.72 -13.13 9.94
N LEU A 76 8.14 -13.80 8.92
CA LEU A 76 6.70 -14.02 8.83
C LEU A 76 6.20 -14.95 9.95
N GLU A 77 6.87 -16.06 10.23
CA GLU A 77 6.49 -16.98 11.30
C GLU A 77 6.57 -16.29 12.67
N SER A 78 7.61 -15.49 12.92
CA SER A 78 7.75 -14.70 14.15
C SER A 78 6.65 -13.65 14.27
N PHE A 79 6.34 -12.97 13.18
CA PHE A 79 5.24 -11.99 13.12
C PHE A 79 3.88 -12.65 13.38
N LEU A 80 3.59 -13.75 12.72
CA LEU A 80 2.33 -14.48 12.88
C LEU A 80 2.17 -15.06 14.29
N SER A 81 3.28 -15.52 14.89
CA SER A 81 3.28 -16.06 16.26
C SER A 81 3.27 -14.97 17.34
N SER A 82 3.92 -13.84 17.09
CA SER A 82 4.00 -12.71 18.02
C SER A 82 2.75 -11.86 18.05
N SER A 83 1.92 -11.94 16.99
CA SER A 83 0.62 -11.29 17.01
C SER A 83 -0.28 -12.02 18.01
N PRO A 84 -0.64 -11.41 19.16
CA PRO A 84 -1.62 -12.04 20.04
C PRO A 84 -2.84 -12.34 19.17
N ALA A 85 -3.31 -13.60 19.20
CA ALA A 85 -4.59 -13.92 18.60
C ALA A 85 -5.59 -12.93 19.20
N ARG A 86 -5.99 -11.92 18.45
CA ARG A 86 -7.11 -11.08 18.85
C ARG A 86 -8.28 -12.06 18.94
N LYS A 87 -8.59 -12.50 20.18
CA LYS A 87 -9.88 -13.14 20.47
C LYS A 87 -10.89 -12.26 19.75
N GLY A 88 -11.71 -12.84 18.88
CA GLY A 88 -12.73 -12.15 18.13
C GLY A 88 -13.48 -11.14 19.00
N GLY A 89 -12.87 -9.99 19.18
CA GLY A 89 -13.44 -8.81 19.75
C GLY A 89 -14.00 -8.05 18.56
N ALA A 90 -15.22 -7.56 18.70
CA ALA A 90 -15.92 -6.73 17.76
C ALA A 90 -14.92 -5.88 16.94
N ASP A 91 -15.10 -5.89 15.61
CA ASP A 91 -14.31 -5.06 14.70
C ASP A 91 -14.16 -3.68 15.32
N THR A 92 -12.97 -3.37 15.83
CA THR A 92 -12.75 -2.05 16.39
C THR A 92 -12.81 -1.11 15.21
N LEU A 93 -13.66 -0.07 15.31
CA LEU A 93 -13.76 0.93 14.27
C LEU A 93 -12.35 1.39 13.88
N PRO A 94 -11.98 1.37 12.60
CA PRO A 94 -10.67 1.81 12.14
C PRO A 94 -10.62 3.35 12.16
N VAL A 95 -10.51 3.89 13.37
CA VAL A 95 -10.69 5.34 13.65
C VAL A 95 -9.66 6.16 12.88
N ILE A 96 -8.40 5.72 12.83
CA ILE A 96 -7.34 6.46 12.12
C ILE A 96 -7.60 6.45 10.62
N THR A 97 -8.00 5.31 10.06
CA THR A 97 -8.38 5.21 8.63
C THR A 97 -9.52 6.18 8.31
N ILE A 98 -10.57 6.21 9.14
CA ILE A 98 -11.70 7.12 8.96
C ILE A 98 -11.27 8.58 9.05
N LEU A 99 -10.42 8.92 10.02
CA LEU A 99 -9.89 10.29 10.18
C LEU A 99 -9.03 10.70 8.98
N LEU A 100 -8.16 9.81 8.49
CA LEU A 100 -7.33 10.08 7.32
C LEU A 100 -8.19 10.30 6.07
N ILE A 101 -9.22 9.49 5.85
CA ILE A 101 -10.18 9.68 4.75
C ILE A 101 -10.87 11.04 4.90
N ALA A 102 -11.37 11.36 6.08
CA ALA A 102 -12.05 12.62 6.32
C ALA A 102 -11.14 13.83 6.05
N VAL A 103 -9.90 13.80 6.53
CA VAL A 103 -8.91 14.87 6.29
C VAL A 103 -8.65 15.02 4.79
N ASN A 104 -8.41 13.94 4.05
CA ASN A 104 -8.16 13.99 2.60
C ASN A 104 -9.36 14.58 1.85
N VAL A 105 -10.59 14.15 2.17
CA VAL A 105 -11.81 14.66 1.53
C VAL A 105 -12.00 16.15 1.85
N ILE A 106 -11.81 16.57 3.11
CA ILE A 106 -11.95 17.97 3.52
C ILE A 106 -10.92 18.85 2.80
N VAL A 107 -9.65 18.41 2.77
CA VAL A 107 -8.59 19.14 2.07
C VAL A 107 -8.90 19.25 0.57
N PHE A 108 -9.34 18.17 -0.05
CA PHE A 108 -9.71 18.17 -1.47
C PHE A 108 -10.87 19.13 -1.77
N LEU A 109 -11.95 19.08 -0.97
CA LEU A 109 -13.07 19.99 -1.15
C LEU A 109 -12.64 21.45 -1.00
N PHE A 110 -11.80 21.73 0.00
CA PHE A 110 -11.27 23.07 0.23
C PHE A 110 -10.41 23.55 -0.94
N THR A 111 -9.47 22.74 -1.41
CA THR A 111 -8.57 23.10 -2.51
C THR A 111 -9.32 23.22 -3.84
N SER A 112 -10.27 22.33 -4.12
CA SER A 112 -11.09 22.40 -5.32
C SER A 112 -11.99 23.63 -5.35
N PHE A 113 -12.54 24.02 -4.21
CA PHE A 113 -13.39 25.20 -4.11
C PHE A 113 -12.60 26.51 -4.32
N HIS A 114 -11.37 26.59 -3.81
CA HIS A 114 -10.53 27.80 -3.90
C HIS A 114 -9.64 27.82 -5.13
N GLY A 115 -9.22 26.66 -5.63
CA GLY A 115 -8.32 26.52 -6.80
C GLY A 115 -9.01 26.80 -8.13
N GLY A 116 -10.34 26.52 -8.23
CA GLY A 116 -11.11 26.74 -9.44
C GLY A 116 -10.52 26.05 -10.68
N GLU A 117 -10.47 26.76 -11.82
CA GLU A 117 -9.92 26.26 -13.06
C GLU A 117 -8.37 26.15 -13.04
N ASP A 118 -7.69 26.86 -12.16
CA ASP A 118 -6.21 26.83 -11.99
C ASP A 118 -5.79 26.05 -10.74
N ASN A 119 -6.39 24.89 -10.53
CA ASN A 119 -6.15 24.05 -9.36
C ASN A 119 -4.68 23.64 -9.22
N THR A 120 -3.94 23.43 -10.32
CA THR A 120 -2.51 23.06 -10.29
C THR A 120 -1.66 24.12 -9.63
N ASN A 121 -1.78 25.38 -10.06
CA ASN A 121 -1.04 26.47 -9.47
C ASN A 121 -1.46 26.73 -8.01
N TYR A 122 -2.74 26.60 -7.73
CA TYR A 122 -3.23 26.69 -6.38
C TYR A 122 -2.59 25.64 -5.46
N LEU A 123 -2.55 24.37 -5.87
CA LEU A 123 -1.92 23.28 -5.12
C LEU A 123 -0.41 23.53 -4.93
N LEU A 124 0.29 24.01 -5.97
CA LEU A 124 1.71 24.35 -5.88
C LEU A 124 1.98 25.45 -4.85
N GLN A 125 1.12 26.47 -4.79
CA GLN A 125 1.24 27.54 -3.80
C GLN A 125 0.90 27.07 -2.38
N HIS A 126 0.09 26.01 -2.23
CA HIS A 126 -0.45 25.55 -0.95
C HIS A 126 0.13 24.20 -0.49
N GLY A 127 1.34 23.84 -0.91
CA GLY A 127 2.08 22.75 -0.30
C GLY A 127 2.17 21.47 -1.13
N ALA A 128 1.87 21.51 -2.44
CA ALA A 128 2.18 20.39 -3.33
C ALA A 128 3.70 20.21 -3.46
N ALA A 129 4.12 18.96 -3.65
CA ALA A 129 5.53 18.63 -3.80
C ALA A 129 6.06 19.19 -5.12
N TYR A 130 7.04 20.07 -5.00
CA TYR A 130 7.80 20.56 -6.13
C TYR A 130 9.27 20.70 -5.70
N TRP A 131 10.17 20.04 -6.43
CA TRP A 131 11.57 19.89 -6.01
C TRP A 131 12.27 21.24 -5.75
N LYS A 132 12.02 22.30 -6.55
CA LYS A 132 12.61 23.62 -6.32
C LYS A 132 12.24 24.19 -4.95
N TYR A 133 10.97 24.21 -4.63
CA TYR A 133 10.51 24.71 -3.32
C TYR A 133 11.08 23.88 -2.16
N ILE A 134 11.22 22.57 -2.35
CA ILE A 134 11.73 21.68 -1.30
C ILE A 134 13.23 21.88 -1.08
N TYR A 135 14.04 21.95 -2.16
CA TYR A 135 15.51 21.94 -2.03
C TYR A 135 16.16 23.30 -2.15
N GLU A 136 15.62 24.21 -2.98
CA GLU A 136 16.17 25.57 -3.13
C GLU A 136 15.60 26.53 -2.06
N ASP A 137 14.27 26.44 -1.81
CA ASP A 137 13.59 27.33 -0.86
C ASP A 137 13.46 26.71 0.54
N HIS A 138 13.94 25.46 0.73
CA HIS A 138 13.93 24.72 2.01
C HIS A 138 12.54 24.47 2.60
N GLU A 139 11.49 24.39 1.76
CA GLU A 139 10.11 24.14 2.17
C GLU A 139 9.84 22.63 2.40
N TYR A 140 10.58 22.00 3.32
CA TYR A 140 10.51 20.56 3.59
C TYR A 140 9.13 20.09 4.08
N TYR A 141 8.30 20.97 4.62
CA TYR A 141 6.92 20.64 5.02
C TYR A 141 6.07 20.10 3.86
N ARG A 142 6.43 20.43 2.62
CA ARG A 142 5.76 19.95 1.41
C ARG A 142 5.81 18.42 1.25
N LEU A 143 6.85 17.79 1.81
CA LEU A 143 6.93 16.32 1.82
C LEU A 143 5.79 15.68 2.62
N LEU A 144 5.28 16.38 3.61
CA LEU A 144 4.13 15.94 4.42
C LEU A 144 2.80 16.42 3.82
N THR A 145 2.70 17.68 3.45
CA THR A 145 1.42 18.27 2.99
C THR A 145 0.96 17.68 1.67
N CYS A 146 1.88 17.34 0.75
CA CYS A 146 1.53 16.72 -0.52
C CYS A 146 0.82 15.36 -0.39
N MET A 147 1.00 14.66 0.74
CA MET A 147 0.31 13.39 1.01
C MET A 147 -1.21 13.52 1.09
N PHE A 148 -1.71 14.73 1.38
CA PHE A 148 -3.13 15.05 1.55
C PHE A 148 -3.72 15.83 0.38
N LEU A 149 -2.89 16.24 -0.59
CA LEU A 149 -3.32 16.99 -1.75
C LEU A 149 -3.65 16.05 -2.92
N HIS A 150 -4.79 16.28 -3.55
CA HIS A 150 -5.25 15.51 -4.69
C HIS A 150 -5.57 16.44 -5.85
N PHE A 151 -5.06 16.07 -7.02
CA PHE A 151 -5.21 16.88 -8.23
C PHE A 151 -6.65 16.89 -8.76
N ASP A 152 -7.30 15.74 -8.73
CA ASP A 152 -8.66 15.54 -9.21
C ASP A 152 -9.46 14.55 -8.35
N GLY A 153 -10.78 14.48 -8.61
CA GLY A 153 -11.69 13.63 -7.86
C GLY A 153 -11.51 12.13 -8.11
N GLU A 154 -11.04 11.73 -9.29
CA GLU A 154 -10.76 10.32 -9.60
C GLU A 154 -9.56 9.81 -8.80
N HIS A 155 -8.50 10.60 -8.74
CA HIS A 155 -7.32 10.30 -7.93
C HIS A 155 -7.68 10.21 -6.44
N LEU A 156 -8.45 11.17 -5.92
CA LEU A 156 -8.95 11.10 -4.55
C LEU A 156 -9.75 9.82 -4.31
N LEU A 157 -10.72 9.52 -5.17
CA LEU A 157 -11.60 8.37 -5.01
C LEU A 157 -10.83 7.06 -4.94
N ASN A 158 -9.89 6.84 -5.87
CA ASN A 158 -9.05 5.65 -5.90
C ASN A 158 -8.20 5.49 -4.63
N ASN A 159 -7.62 6.59 -4.14
CA ASN A 159 -6.85 6.59 -2.90
C ASN A 159 -7.73 6.32 -1.68
N MET A 160 -8.93 6.90 -1.62
CA MET A 160 -9.85 6.69 -0.49
C MET A 160 -10.39 5.27 -0.46
N ILE A 161 -10.73 4.67 -1.61
CA ILE A 161 -11.13 3.25 -1.68
C ILE A 161 -9.98 2.35 -1.18
N THR A 162 -8.78 2.58 -1.66
CA THR A 162 -7.59 1.82 -1.24
C THR A 162 -7.35 1.97 0.26
N LEU A 163 -7.42 3.19 0.78
CA LEU A 163 -7.25 3.48 2.19
C LEU A 163 -8.35 2.85 3.03
N ALA A 164 -9.62 2.88 2.58
CA ALA A 164 -10.73 2.27 3.28
C ALA A 164 -10.59 0.75 3.41
N VAL A 165 -10.16 0.07 2.34
CA VAL A 165 -10.06 -1.40 2.32
C VAL A 165 -8.77 -1.87 3.00
N ILE A 166 -7.64 -1.38 2.52
CA ILE A 166 -6.31 -1.84 2.99
C ILE A 166 -5.97 -1.21 4.34
N GLY A 167 -6.20 0.10 4.48
CA GLY A 167 -5.91 0.85 5.72
C GLY A 167 -6.70 0.31 6.90
N ALA A 168 -8.02 0.09 6.76
CA ALA A 168 -8.83 -0.48 7.81
C ALA A 168 -8.36 -1.89 8.23
N THR A 169 -7.96 -2.71 7.26
CA THR A 169 -7.43 -4.04 7.54
C THR A 169 -6.12 -3.97 8.32
N ILE A 170 -5.18 -3.13 7.88
CA ILE A 170 -3.88 -2.96 8.53
C ILE A 170 -4.05 -2.35 9.93
N GLU A 171 -4.91 -1.33 10.08
CA GLU A 171 -5.20 -0.70 11.37
C GLU A 171 -5.76 -1.71 12.37
N ASN A 172 -6.69 -2.58 11.92
CA ASN A 172 -7.25 -3.64 12.77
C ASN A 172 -6.21 -4.67 13.20
N VAL A 173 -5.22 -4.96 12.36
CA VAL A 173 -4.14 -5.91 12.67
C VAL A 173 -3.08 -5.30 13.57
N LEU A 174 -2.58 -4.11 13.23
CA LEU A 174 -1.44 -3.48 13.90
C LEU A 174 -1.84 -2.57 15.06
N GLY A 175 -3.09 -2.08 15.06
CA GLY A 175 -3.59 -1.05 15.98
C GLY A 175 -3.32 0.37 15.48
N HIS A 176 -4.04 1.33 16.06
CA HIS A 176 -4.11 2.72 15.61
C HIS A 176 -2.75 3.41 15.49
N PHE A 177 -1.92 3.33 16.53
CA PHE A 177 -0.64 4.05 16.58
C PHE A 177 0.38 3.53 15.56
N ARG A 178 0.52 2.21 15.44
CA ARG A 178 1.46 1.59 14.51
C ARG A 178 1.02 1.84 13.06
N PHE A 179 -0.27 1.74 12.80
CA PHE A 179 -0.83 2.05 11.49
C PHE A 179 -0.54 3.50 11.08
N LEU A 180 -0.82 4.48 11.97
CA LEU A 180 -0.54 5.89 11.69
C LEU A 180 0.95 6.14 11.43
N SER A 181 1.83 5.54 12.23
CA SER A 181 3.28 5.67 12.04
C SER A 181 3.73 5.13 10.68
N ILE A 182 3.23 3.96 10.27
CA ILE A 182 3.55 3.36 8.97
C ILE A 182 3.02 4.25 7.84
N TYR A 183 1.78 4.73 7.94
CA TYR A 183 1.17 5.62 6.95
C TYR A 183 2.02 6.88 6.74
N LEU A 184 2.38 7.58 7.82
CA LEU A 184 3.16 8.81 7.74
C LEU A 184 4.59 8.57 7.24
N LEU A 185 5.28 7.55 7.74
CA LEU A 185 6.65 7.27 7.34
C LEU A 185 6.75 6.78 5.89
N SER A 186 5.83 5.92 5.45
CA SER A 186 5.80 5.47 4.06
C SER A 186 5.45 6.61 3.10
N GLY A 187 4.51 7.46 3.47
CA GLY A 187 4.15 8.63 2.68
C GLY A 187 5.29 9.65 2.56
N LEU A 188 5.95 9.99 3.68
CA LEU A 188 7.14 10.84 3.67
C LEU A 188 8.26 10.25 2.83
N GLY A 189 8.54 8.94 2.97
CA GLY A 189 9.55 8.25 2.16
C GLY A 189 9.22 8.28 0.67
N ALA A 190 7.97 8.01 0.30
CA ALA A 190 7.51 8.07 -1.08
C ALA A 190 7.61 9.50 -1.66
N SER A 191 7.20 10.52 -0.90
CA SER A 191 7.30 11.92 -1.30
C SER A 191 8.75 12.36 -1.49
N PHE A 192 9.64 11.94 -0.58
CA PHE A 192 11.07 12.23 -0.67
C PHE A 192 11.70 11.59 -1.92
N ILE A 193 11.48 10.29 -2.15
CA ILE A 193 12.01 9.59 -3.33
C ILE A 193 11.44 10.19 -4.62
N SER A 194 10.14 10.47 -4.66
CA SER A 194 9.50 11.11 -5.82
C SER A 194 10.09 12.49 -6.11
N SER A 195 10.37 13.30 -5.09
CA SER A 195 10.96 14.61 -5.26
C SER A 195 12.39 14.55 -5.81
N LEU A 196 13.20 13.57 -5.39
CA LEU A 196 14.54 13.32 -5.95
C LEU A 196 14.49 12.89 -7.43
N TYR A 197 13.54 12.02 -7.77
CA TYR A 197 13.40 11.54 -9.15
C TYR A 197 12.99 12.63 -10.12
N ASN A 198 12.20 13.60 -9.68
CA ASN A 198 11.73 14.73 -10.49
C ASN A 198 12.72 15.92 -10.56
N MET A 199 13.91 15.81 -9.96
CA MET A 199 14.98 16.80 -10.10
C MET A 199 15.74 16.69 -11.44
N ASN A 200 15.62 15.57 -12.15
CA ASN A 200 16.19 15.30 -13.46
C ASN A 200 15.12 15.50 -14.53
#